data_853f144327fdc1547e38ffe39fb781f8
#
_entry.id   853f144327fdc1547e38ffe39fb781f8
#
_cell.length_a   1.000
_cell.length_b   1.000
_cell.length_c   1.000
_cell.angle_alpha   90.00
_cell.angle_beta   90.00
_cell.angle_gamma   90.00
#
_symmetry.space_group_name_H-M   'P 1'
#
loop_
_entity.id
_entity.type
_entity.pdbx_description
1 polymer ?
#
loop_
_entity_poly.entity_id
_entity_poly.type
_entity_poly.pdbx_seq_one_letter_code
_entity_poly.pdbx_strand_id
1 'polypeptide(L)'
;MNYCIVYLASPLDGYNATLSTGEKRIDMMNMSLKNVTTHLKLPVVIFHEDFTDKEIDNMKKIYDNIVFEKIDMIRDDLVFKQKSCKTSNLSDGKCVCVKNNKNNKNPKSICFRPKGYLMMCRFFSGEMQKHPALQKYDGYIRFDDDSFLIQPFISHNNFMEEVTKHDYVFRSIFRESQDQKELFNFTINYCKNKGMNVMNIINRCKNMDIVDSNNNYNGFAPYNNFHCCKLSLWKHTIIDD
;
A
#
# COMPACT_ATOMS: atom_id res chain seq x y z
N MET A 1 -11.74 20.65 -1.25
CA MET A 1 -10.64 19.75 -0.82
C MET A 1 -9.80 19.39 -2.03
N ASN A 2 -8.49 19.47 -1.92
CA ASN A 2 -7.54 19.21 -3.00
C ASN A 2 -6.95 17.79 -2.84
N TYR A 3 -7.38 16.85 -3.70
CA TYR A 3 -6.91 15.47 -3.70
C TYR A 3 -6.01 15.21 -4.89
N CYS A 4 -5.13 14.21 -4.78
CA CYS A 4 -4.36 13.69 -5.90
C CYS A 4 -4.53 12.17 -6.00
N ILE A 5 -4.29 11.66 -7.20
CA ILE A 5 -4.11 10.22 -7.45
C ILE A 5 -2.65 9.88 -7.15
N VAL A 6 -2.43 8.75 -6.50
CA VAL A 6 -1.07 8.26 -6.18
C VAL A 6 -0.86 6.88 -6.75
N TYR A 7 0.23 6.73 -7.46
CA TYR A 7 0.79 5.46 -7.90
C TYR A 7 2.19 5.23 -7.30
N LEU A 8 2.49 3.99 -7.04
CA LEU A 8 3.87 3.51 -6.88
C LEU A 8 4.17 2.59 -8.06
N ALA A 9 5.03 3.04 -8.94
CA ALA A 9 5.40 2.29 -10.11
C ALA A 9 6.36 1.15 -9.77
N SER A 10 6.14 0.00 -10.37
CA SER A 10 7.11 -1.09 -10.32
C SER A 10 8.38 -0.72 -11.09
N PRO A 11 9.57 -1.19 -10.67
CA PRO A 11 10.81 -0.99 -11.40
C PRO A 11 10.69 -1.45 -12.87
N LEU A 12 11.38 -0.76 -13.77
CA LEU A 12 11.42 -1.12 -15.19
C LEU A 12 12.18 -2.43 -15.44
N ASP A 13 13.14 -2.72 -14.57
CA ASP A 13 13.97 -3.91 -14.63
C ASP A 13 13.74 -4.85 -13.45
N GLY A 14 14.14 -6.11 -13.61
CA GLY A 14 14.11 -7.11 -12.56
C GLY A 14 12.82 -7.94 -12.52
N TYR A 15 12.69 -8.74 -11.45
CA TYR A 15 11.62 -9.73 -11.31
C TYR A 15 10.21 -9.14 -11.33
N ASN A 16 10.04 -7.93 -10.81
CA ASN A 16 8.74 -7.27 -10.70
C ASN A 16 8.36 -6.45 -11.94
N ALA A 17 9.27 -6.25 -12.89
CA ALA A 17 9.02 -5.48 -14.11
C ALA A 17 8.05 -6.16 -15.08
N THR A 18 7.87 -7.48 -14.93
CA THR A 18 7.02 -8.29 -15.80
C THR A 18 5.99 -9.06 -14.97
N LEU A 19 4.75 -9.09 -15.46
CA LEU A 19 3.68 -9.89 -14.89
C LEU A 19 3.90 -11.39 -15.15
N SER A 20 3.21 -12.24 -14.40
CA SER A 20 3.20 -13.70 -14.64
C SER A 20 2.67 -14.08 -16.03
N THR A 21 1.92 -13.18 -16.67
CA THR A 21 1.41 -13.31 -18.05
C THR A 21 2.46 -12.97 -19.12
N GLY A 22 3.64 -12.43 -18.73
CA GLY A 22 4.68 -11.97 -19.65
C GLY A 22 4.55 -10.49 -20.06
N GLU A 23 3.48 -9.82 -19.71
CA GLU A 23 3.27 -8.40 -19.99
C GLU A 23 4.15 -7.52 -19.09
N LYS A 24 4.66 -6.42 -19.64
CA LYS A 24 5.43 -5.45 -18.87
C LYS A 24 4.50 -4.63 -17.96
N ARG A 25 4.89 -4.46 -16.72
CA ARG A 25 4.13 -3.63 -15.77
C ARG A 25 4.00 -2.18 -16.19
N ILE A 26 5.01 -1.65 -16.88
CA ILE A 26 4.96 -0.27 -17.41
C ILE A 26 3.80 -0.09 -18.41
N ASP A 27 3.53 -1.11 -19.24
CA ASP A 27 2.43 -1.06 -20.21
C ASP A 27 1.08 -1.12 -19.48
N MET A 28 0.96 -1.98 -18.47
CA MET A 28 -0.23 -2.03 -17.62
C MET A 28 -0.45 -0.71 -16.88
N MET A 29 0.61 -0.11 -16.35
CA MET A 29 0.53 1.19 -15.70
C MET A 29 0.08 2.30 -16.65
N ASN A 30 0.56 2.32 -17.88
CA ASN A 30 0.10 3.26 -18.91
C ASN A 30 -1.39 3.09 -19.20
N MET A 31 -1.88 1.86 -19.29
CA MET A 31 -3.30 1.55 -19.48
C MET A 31 -4.13 1.97 -18.25
N SER A 32 -3.65 1.66 -17.05
CA SER A 32 -4.28 2.08 -15.78
C SER A 32 -4.37 3.60 -15.69
N LEU A 33 -3.27 4.30 -15.92
CA LEU A 33 -3.21 5.76 -15.91
C LEU A 33 -4.23 6.36 -16.87
N LYS A 34 -4.28 5.89 -18.12
CA LYS A 34 -5.25 6.34 -19.12
C LYS A 34 -6.69 6.08 -18.66
N ASN A 35 -6.97 4.89 -18.14
CA ASN A 35 -8.29 4.54 -17.65
C ASN A 35 -8.71 5.44 -16.49
N VAL A 36 -7.90 5.51 -15.44
CA VAL A 36 -8.22 6.25 -14.21
C VAL A 36 -8.37 7.75 -14.49
N THR A 37 -7.46 8.35 -15.26
CA THR A 37 -7.52 9.79 -15.57
C THR A 37 -8.61 10.15 -16.56
N THR A 38 -9.16 9.20 -17.30
CA THR A 38 -10.38 9.41 -18.10
C THR A 38 -11.57 9.68 -17.19
N HIS A 39 -11.65 9.00 -16.06
CA HIS A 39 -12.75 9.13 -15.12
C HIS A 39 -12.50 10.17 -14.00
N LEU A 40 -11.27 10.22 -13.48
CA LEU A 40 -10.89 11.10 -12.39
C LEU A 40 -9.90 12.18 -12.88
N LYS A 41 -10.38 13.41 -13.03
CA LYS A 41 -9.59 14.56 -13.51
C LYS A 41 -8.83 15.24 -12.36
N LEU A 42 -7.95 14.48 -11.68
CA LEU A 42 -7.17 14.93 -10.54
C LEU A 42 -5.68 14.96 -10.87
N PRO A 43 -4.88 15.79 -10.20
CA PRO A 43 -3.43 15.68 -10.26
C PRO A 43 -2.97 14.27 -9.93
N VAL A 44 -1.93 13.79 -10.61
CA VAL A 44 -1.34 12.47 -10.39
C VAL A 44 0.06 12.64 -9.82
N VAL A 45 0.40 11.89 -8.79
CA VAL A 45 1.76 11.75 -8.25
C VAL A 45 2.19 10.31 -8.48
N ILE A 46 3.28 10.14 -9.22
CA ILE A 46 3.85 8.81 -9.50
C ILE A 46 5.20 8.72 -8.80
N PHE A 47 5.30 7.83 -7.82
CA PHE A 47 6.56 7.45 -7.21
C PHE A 47 7.20 6.33 -8.01
N HIS A 48 8.50 6.47 -8.32
CA HIS A 48 9.25 5.50 -9.12
C HIS A 48 10.72 5.43 -8.69
N GLU A 49 11.40 4.33 -9.05
CA GLU A 49 12.81 4.16 -8.76
C GLU A 49 13.70 4.47 -9.99
N ASP A 50 13.30 4.02 -11.17
CA ASP A 50 14.17 3.91 -12.33
C ASP A 50 13.56 4.39 -13.67
N PHE A 51 12.47 5.17 -13.64
CA PHE A 51 11.92 5.69 -14.90
C PHE A 51 12.92 6.58 -15.62
N THR A 52 13.07 6.33 -16.91
CA THR A 52 13.84 7.18 -17.82
C THR A 52 13.00 8.38 -18.29
N ASP A 53 13.66 9.40 -18.83
CA ASP A 53 12.96 10.56 -19.42
C ASP A 53 11.95 10.14 -20.49
N LYS A 54 12.26 9.07 -21.24
CA LYS A 54 11.38 8.52 -22.26
C LYS A 54 10.07 7.97 -21.68
N GLU A 55 10.11 7.21 -20.59
CA GLU A 55 8.91 6.70 -19.91
C GLU A 55 8.10 7.85 -19.32
N ILE A 56 8.75 8.81 -18.70
CA ILE A 56 8.14 10.03 -18.17
C ILE A 56 7.41 10.80 -19.28
N ASP A 57 8.07 11.05 -20.40
CA ASP A 57 7.48 11.77 -21.53
C ASP A 57 6.31 11.01 -22.16
N ASN A 58 6.40 9.69 -22.22
CA ASN A 58 5.27 8.87 -22.72
C ASN A 58 4.05 8.97 -21.80
N MET A 59 4.23 8.92 -20.49
CA MET A 59 3.13 9.08 -19.53
C MET A 59 2.53 10.49 -19.56
N LYS A 60 3.36 11.53 -19.70
CA LYS A 60 2.89 12.93 -19.86
C LYS A 60 2.04 13.14 -21.13
N LYS A 61 2.25 12.33 -22.19
CA LYS A 61 1.38 12.34 -23.36
C LYS A 61 0.01 11.71 -23.10
N ILE A 62 -0.07 10.79 -22.13
CA ILE A 62 -1.36 10.18 -21.73
C ILE A 62 -2.15 11.16 -20.86
N TYR A 63 -1.47 11.81 -19.92
CA TYR A 63 -2.05 12.79 -19.01
C TYR A 63 -0.98 13.80 -18.61
N ASP A 64 -1.25 15.09 -18.75
CA ASP A 64 -0.26 16.15 -18.57
C ASP A 64 -0.10 16.60 -17.11
N ASN A 65 -1.13 16.43 -16.29
CA ASN A 65 -1.10 16.84 -14.88
C ASN A 65 -0.50 15.75 -13.98
N ILE A 66 0.77 15.40 -14.24
CA ILE A 66 1.53 14.38 -13.49
C ILE A 66 2.79 15.00 -12.88
N VAL A 67 3.03 14.66 -11.62
CA VAL A 67 4.28 14.87 -10.91
C VAL A 67 4.98 13.52 -10.75
N PHE A 68 6.24 13.43 -11.16
CA PHE A 68 7.08 12.25 -10.98
C PHE A 68 8.04 12.49 -9.82
N GLU A 69 8.06 11.56 -8.88
CA GLU A 69 8.92 11.60 -7.69
C GLU A 69 9.80 10.36 -7.67
N LYS A 70 11.10 10.60 -7.89
CA LYS A 70 12.07 9.51 -7.76
C LYS A 70 12.34 9.21 -6.31
N ILE A 71 12.17 7.95 -5.95
CA ILE A 71 12.40 7.45 -4.60
C ILE A 71 13.42 6.32 -4.61
N ASP A 72 14.09 6.14 -3.49
CA ASP A 72 14.93 4.98 -3.22
C ASP A 72 14.23 4.10 -2.18
N MET A 73 13.56 3.07 -2.66
CA MET A 73 12.87 2.11 -1.78
C MET A 73 13.82 1.07 -1.21
N ILE A 74 14.90 0.75 -1.92
CA ILE A 74 15.84 -0.29 -1.50
C ILE A 74 16.92 0.35 -0.65
N ARG A 75 16.67 0.40 0.65
CA ARG A 75 17.67 0.86 1.63
C ARG A 75 18.43 -0.34 2.17
N ASP A 76 19.74 -0.33 2.02
CA ASP A 76 20.63 -1.41 2.47
C ASP A 76 20.71 -1.52 4.00
N ASP A 77 20.43 -0.42 4.72
CA ASP A 77 20.37 -0.38 6.18
C ASP A 77 19.17 -1.12 6.79
N LEU A 78 18.17 -1.47 5.97
CA LEU A 78 16.98 -2.16 6.43
C LEU A 78 17.15 -3.67 6.45
N VAL A 79 17.52 -4.17 7.61
CA VAL A 79 17.61 -5.61 7.86
C VAL A 79 16.28 -6.12 8.39
N PHE A 80 15.56 -6.88 7.56
CA PHE A 80 14.38 -7.61 8.02
C PHE A 80 14.83 -8.83 8.83
N LYS A 81 14.90 -8.69 10.15
CA LYS A 81 15.17 -9.81 11.06
C LYS A 81 13.87 -10.52 11.39
N GLN A 82 13.69 -11.74 10.89
CA GLN A 82 12.65 -12.63 11.41
C GLN A 82 13.22 -13.51 12.52
N LYS A 83 12.46 -13.66 13.63
CA LYS A 83 12.83 -14.53 14.77
C LYS A 83 13.07 -15.99 14.37
N SER A 84 12.47 -16.46 13.26
CA SER A 84 12.58 -17.83 12.76
C SER A 84 13.68 -18.03 11.73
N CYS A 85 14.34 -16.97 11.29
CA CYS A 85 15.35 -17.03 10.24
C CYS A 85 16.75 -16.91 10.86
N LYS A 86 17.50 -18.01 10.91
CA LYS A 86 18.86 -18.03 11.49
C LYS A 86 19.90 -17.33 10.60
N THR A 87 19.60 -17.08 9.33
CA THR A 87 20.48 -16.40 8.38
C THR A 87 19.63 -15.52 7.47
N SER A 88 19.64 -14.22 7.71
CA SER A 88 18.92 -13.23 6.89
C SER A 88 19.84 -12.62 5.83
N ASN A 89 20.37 -13.43 4.92
CA ASN A 89 20.98 -12.90 3.72
C ASN A 89 19.88 -12.74 2.65
N LEU A 90 19.38 -11.54 2.51
CA LEU A 90 18.53 -11.13 1.39
C LEU A 90 19.46 -10.82 0.19
N SER A 91 20.01 -11.87 -0.44
CA SER A 91 20.61 -11.71 -1.75
C SER A 91 19.52 -11.88 -2.80
N ASP A 92 19.51 -11.00 -3.78
CA ASP A 92 18.64 -11.05 -4.97
C ASP A 92 17.11 -11.03 -4.69
N GLY A 93 16.68 -10.31 -3.66
CA GLY A 93 15.26 -10.14 -3.38
C GLY A 93 14.53 -11.39 -2.88
N LYS A 94 15.24 -12.49 -2.61
CA LYS A 94 14.65 -13.73 -2.09
C LYS A 94 15.18 -14.04 -0.70
N CYS A 95 14.27 -14.33 0.24
CA CYS A 95 14.66 -14.83 1.53
C CYS A 95 15.26 -16.25 1.40
N VAL A 96 16.51 -16.44 1.79
CA VAL A 96 17.27 -17.68 1.68
C VAL A 96 16.89 -18.70 2.76
N CYS A 97 16.13 -18.32 3.78
CA CYS A 97 15.78 -19.18 4.92
C CYS A 97 14.95 -20.43 4.58
N VAL A 98 14.47 -20.55 3.36
CA VAL A 98 13.53 -21.61 2.93
C VAL A 98 14.23 -22.90 2.49
N LYS A 99 15.48 -22.81 2.06
CA LYS A 99 16.13 -23.98 1.43
C LYS A 99 16.49 -25.13 2.38
N ASN A 100 16.51 -24.88 3.70
CA ASN A 100 17.02 -25.86 4.67
C ASN A 100 15.97 -26.53 5.54
N ASN A 101 14.68 -26.26 5.36
CA ASN A 101 13.66 -26.88 6.20
C ASN A 101 12.75 -27.82 5.39
N LYS A 102 13.26 -29.02 5.13
CA LYS A 102 12.49 -30.10 4.44
C LYS A 102 11.20 -30.51 5.16
N ASN A 103 11.01 -30.05 6.38
CA ASN A 103 9.87 -30.39 7.25
C ASN A 103 8.83 -29.27 7.39
N ASN A 104 9.02 -28.11 6.75
CA ASN A 104 8.07 -27.01 6.89
C ASN A 104 6.92 -27.18 5.89
N LYS A 105 5.83 -27.81 6.36
CA LYS A 105 4.60 -28.03 5.60
C LYS A 105 3.79 -26.75 5.35
N ASN A 106 4.26 -25.58 5.80
CA ASN A 106 3.52 -24.32 5.69
C ASN A 106 4.29 -23.28 4.87
N PRO A 107 4.09 -23.24 3.52
CA PRO A 107 4.82 -22.34 2.62
C PRO A 107 4.39 -20.86 2.70
N LYS A 108 3.53 -20.49 3.65
CA LYS A 108 2.90 -19.15 3.73
C LYS A 108 3.61 -18.18 4.68
N SER A 109 4.85 -18.44 5.08
CA SER A 109 5.56 -17.49 5.93
C SER A 109 6.00 -16.25 5.12
N ILE A 110 6.03 -15.11 5.79
CA ILE A 110 6.43 -13.79 5.24
C ILE A 110 7.82 -13.81 4.57
N CYS A 111 8.66 -14.79 4.91
CA CYS A 111 9.96 -15.04 4.28
C CYS A 111 9.92 -15.30 2.78
N PHE A 112 8.75 -15.61 2.23
CA PHE A 112 8.59 -15.86 0.78
C PHE A 112 8.24 -14.61 -0.02
N ARG A 113 8.03 -13.47 0.65
CA ARG A 113 7.73 -12.24 -0.07
C ARG A 113 9.01 -11.61 -0.61
N PRO A 114 9.04 -11.20 -1.87
CA PRO A 114 10.17 -10.45 -2.44
C PRO A 114 10.49 -9.19 -1.62
N LYS A 115 11.77 -8.80 -1.53
CA LYS A 115 12.20 -7.59 -0.82
C LYS A 115 11.42 -6.36 -1.31
N GLY A 116 11.28 -6.19 -2.62
CA GLY A 116 10.51 -5.09 -3.21
C GLY A 116 9.07 -5.02 -2.71
N TYR A 117 8.39 -6.17 -2.54
CA TYR A 117 7.05 -6.20 -1.97
C TYR A 117 7.01 -5.69 -0.52
N LEU A 118 7.97 -6.10 0.30
CA LEU A 118 8.06 -5.64 1.69
C LEU A 118 8.35 -4.14 1.78
N MET A 119 9.21 -3.64 0.88
CA MET A 119 9.52 -2.22 0.78
C MET A 119 8.31 -1.40 0.32
N MET A 120 7.57 -1.90 -0.67
CA MET A 120 6.29 -1.32 -1.09
C MET A 120 5.31 -1.21 0.08
N CYS A 121 5.12 -2.29 0.84
CA CYS A 121 4.24 -2.27 2.02
C CYS A 121 4.69 -1.23 3.03
N ARG A 122 5.99 -1.11 3.29
CA ARG A 122 6.56 -0.12 4.20
C ARG A 122 6.33 1.30 3.71
N PHE A 123 6.60 1.57 2.44
CA PHE A 123 6.39 2.87 1.83
C PHE A 123 4.95 3.35 1.99
N PHE A 124 3.98 2.49 1.68
CA PHE A 124 2.56 2.80 1.85
C PHE A 124 2.09 2.86 3.31
N SER A 125 2.85 2.29 4.25
CA SER A 125 2.46 2.27 5.67
C SER A 125 2.88 3.51 6.46
N GLY A 126 3.57 4.48 5.85
CA GLY A 126 3.96 5.69 6.59
C GLY A 126 4.89 6.65 5.85
N GLU A 127 5.78 6.17 4.99
CA GLU A 127 6.74 7.04 4.30
C GLU A 127 6.07 7.91 3.24
N MET A 128 5.16 7.32 2.46
CA MET A 128 4.44 8.02 1.39
C MET A 128 3.68 9.24 1.90
N GLN A 129 2.96 9.10 3.01
CA GLN A 129 2.10 10.16 3.54
C GLN A 129 2.89 11.36 4.06
N LYS A 130 4.17 11.14 4.40
CA LYS A 130 5.11 12.19 4.85
C LYS A 130 5.90 12.81 3.69
N HIS A 131 5.79 12.25 2.48
CA HIS A 131 6.55 12.73 1.34
C HIS A 131 6.17 14.16 0.95
N PRO A 132 7.15 15.06 0.69
CA PRO A 132 6.91 16.47 0.38
C PRO A 132 5.94 16.70 -0.78
N ALA A 133 5.98 15.85 -1.80
CA ALA A 133 5.09 15.93 -2.97
C ALA A 133 3.60 15.86 -2.61
N LEU A 134 3.25 15.22 -1.49
CA LEU A 134 1.86 15.09 -1.05
C LEU A 134 1.41 16.20 -0.11
N GLN A 135 2.32 16.97 0.50
CA GLN A 135 1.96 17.92 1.58
C GLN A 135 1.09 19.10 1.12
N LYS A 136 0.99 19.35 -0.18
CA LYS A 136 0.12 20.38 -0.77
C LYS A 136 -1.33 19.91 -0.99
N TYR A 137 -1.63 18.63 -0.74
CA TYR A 137 -2.96 18.04 -0.91
C TYR A 137 -3.64 17.82 0.44
N ASP A 138 -4.96 17.80 0.45
CA ASP A 138 -5.78 17.46 1.62
C ASP A 138 -5.88 15.94 1.81
N GLY A 139 -5.75 15.20 0.73
CA GLY A 139 -5.84 13.74 0.72
C GLY A 139 -5.35 13.13 -0.59
N TYR A 140 -5.36 11.81 -0.64
CA TYR A 140 -4.93 11.06 -1.81
C TYR A 140 -5.87 9.89 -2.11
N ILE A 141 -5.81 9.44 -3.36
CA ILE A 141 -6.48 8.25 -3.87
C ILE A 141 -5.39 7.33 -4.41
N ARG A 142 -5.13 6.23 -3.72
CA ARG A 142 -4.13 5.23 -4.14
C ARG A 142 -4.73 4.27 -5.14
N PHE A 143 -3.98 4.02 -6.21
CA PHE A 143 -4.16 2.91 -7.14
C PHE A 143 -2.86 2.10 -7.23
N ASP A 144 -2.99 0.80 -7.38
CA ASP A 144 -1.86 -0.03 -7.82
C ASP A 144 -1.65 0.18 -9.33
N ASP A 145 -0.43 -0.08 -9.82
CA ASP A 145 -0.01 0.17 -11.19
C ASP A 145 -0.76 -0.66 -12.25
N ASP A 146 -1.54 -1.65 -11.83
CA ASP A 146 -2.40 -2.51 -12.64
C ASP A 146 -3.90 -2.39 -12.31
N SER A 147 -4.31 -1.30 -11.65
CA SER A 147 -5.69 -1.07 -11.24
C SER A 147 -6.51 -0.32 -12.31
N PHE A 148 -7.78 -0.70 -12.45
CA PHE A 148 -8.70 -0.10 -13.40
C PHE A 148 -10.03 0.24 -12.74
N LEU A 149 -10.62 1.38 -13.16
CA LEU A 149 -12.01 1.71 -12.89
C LEU A 149 -12.87 1.03 -13.96
N ILE A 150 -13.77 0.15 -13.53
CA ILE A 150 -14.67 -0.60 -14.41
C ILE A 150 -16.08 0.00 -14.36
N GLN A 151 -16.84 -0.16 -15.43
CA GLN A 151 -18.24 0.29 -15.48
C GLN A 151 -19.16 -0.61 -14.64
N PRO A 152 -20.24 -0.08 -14.03
CA PRO A 152 -20.58 1.35 -14.03
C PRO A 152 -19.74 2.13 -12.98
N PHE A 153 -19.05 3.16 -13.45
CA PHE A 153 -18.36 4.09 -12.56
C PHE A 153 -19.27 5.29 -12.29
N ILE A 154 -19.44 5.67 -11.05
CA ILE A 154 -20.13 6.91 -10.69
C ILE A 154 -19.34 8.12 -11.22
N SER A 155 -20.03 9.23 -11.48
CA SER A 155 -19.34 10.43 -11.98
C SER A 155 -18.23 10.90 -11.03
N HIS A 156 -17.26 11.64 -11.59
CA HIS A 156 -16.17 12.24 -10.81
C HIS A 156 -16.71 13.00 -9.57
N ASN A 157 -17.75 13.83 -9.76
CA ASN A 157 -18.30 14.63 -8.67
C ASN A 157 -18.89 13.78 -7.55
N ASN A 158 -19.69 12.77 -7.89
CA ASN A 158 -20.30 11.87 -6.91
C ASN A 158 -19.23 11.07 -6.17
N PHE A 159 -18.20 10.61 -6.88
CA PHE A 159 -17.07 9.91 -6.27
C PHE A 159 -16.34 10.80 -5.26
N MET A 160 -16.00 12.04 -5.67
CA MET A 160 -15.30 12.98 -4.80
C MET A 160 -16.16 13.43 -3.62
N GLU A 161 -17.47 13.57 -3.80
CA GLU A 161 -18.40 13.85 -2.71
C GLU A 161 -18.33 12.75 -1.64
N GLU A 162 -18.37 11.48 -2.03
CA GLU A 162 -18.27 10.37 -1.08
C GLU A 162 -16.89 10.30 -0.41
N VAL A 163 -15.81 10.41 -1.18
CA VAL A 163 -14.44 10.35 -0.65
C VAL A 163 -14.17 11.45 0.38
N THR A 164 -14.68 12.66 0.15
CA THR A 164 -14.43 13.80 1.05
C THR A 164 -15.24 13.78 2.35
N LYS A 165 -16.33 13.01 2.40
CA LYS A 165 -17.14 12.83 3.63
C LYS A 165 -16.41 12.01 4.71
N HIS A 166 -15.48 11.14 4.30
CA HIS A 166 -14.83 10.17 5.18
C HIS A 166 -13.33 10.43 5.30
N ASP A 167 -12.72 10.00 6.39
CA ASP A 167 -11.28 10.12 6.59
C ASP A 167 -10.50 9.02 5.86
N TYR A 168 -11.13 7.83 5.73
CA TYR A 168 -10.57 6.68 5.02
C TYR A 168 -11.67 5.92 4.28
N VAL A 169 -11.50 5.71 2.99
CA VAL A 169 -12.43 4.97 2.11
C VAL A 169 -11.68 3.86 1.42
N PHE A 170 -12.25 2.67 1.37
CA PHE A 170 -11.66 1.50 0.73
C PHE A 170 -12.72 0.73 -0.06
N ARG A 171 -12.27 -0.13 -0.97
CA ARG A 171 -13.16 -0.85 -1.89
C ARG A 171 -14.03 -1.88 -1.20
N SER A 172 -13.43 -2.71 -0.37
CA SER A 172 -14.10 -3.88 0.23
C SER A 172 -13.35 -4.36 1.46
N ILE A 173 -14.04 -5.15 2.27
CA ILE A 173 -13.43 -5.91 3.36
C ILE A 173 -13.15 -7.32 2.84
N PHE A 174 -12.00 -7.86 3.18
CA PHE A 174 -11.62 -9.23 2.87
C PHE A 174 -11.09 -9.94 4.13
N ARG A 175 -10.94 -11.24 4.06
CA ARG A 175 -10.44 -12.02 5.19
C ARG A 175 -8.99 -12.39 4.98
N GLU A 176 -8.13 -11.85 5.82
CA GLU A 176 -6.71 -12.17 5.89
C GLU A 176 -6.48 -13.55 6.50
N SER A 177 -5.36 -14.16 6.15
CA SER A 177 -4.90 -15.40 6.79
C SER A 177 -4.49 -15.14 8.26
N GLN A 178 -4.35 -16.21 9.05
CA GLN A 178 -4.06 -16.13 10.50
C GLN A 178 -2.78 -15.37 10.87
N ASP A 179 -1.89 -15.11 9.91
CA ASP A 179 -0.59 -14.46 10.13
C ASP A 179 -0.71 -13.00 10.61
N GLN A 180 -1.89 -12.38 10.47
CA GLN A 180 -2.14 -10.99 10.89
C GLN A 180 -2.53 -10.84 12.37
N LYS A 181 -2.75 -11.93 13.10
CA LYS A 181 -3.09 -11.87 14.54
C LYS A 181 -1.99 -11.23 15.37
N GLU A 182 -0.73 -11.50 15.03
CA GLU A 182 0.41 -10.92 15.72
C GLU A 182 0.48 -9.40 15.55
N LEU A 183 0.15 -8.89 14.35
CA LEU A 183 0.10 -7.45 14.08
C LEU A 183 -1.00 -6.77 14.90
N PHE A 184 -2.18 -7.36 14.98
CA PHE A 184 -3.27 -6.83 15.81
C PHE A 184 -2.87 -6.77 17.28
N ASN A 185 -2.32 -7.85 17.82
CA ASN A 185 -1.85 -7.91 19.22
C ASN A 185 -0.73 -6.89 19.46
N PHE A 186 0.19 -6.73 18.51
CA PHE A 186 1.23 -5.70 18.58
C PHE A 186 0.61 -4.31 18.65
N THR A 187 -0.36 -4.01 17.76
CA THR A 187 -1.04 -2.71 17.73
C THR A 187 -1.77 -2.41 19.03
N ILE A 188 -2.50 -3.37 19.59
CA ILE A 188 -3.18 -3.22 20.88
C ILE A 188 -2.19 -2.95 22.01
N ASN A 189 -1.07 -3.68 22.06
CA ASN A 189 -0.03 -3.47 23.06
C ASN A 189 0.66 -2.11 22.91
N TYR A 190 0.93 -1.70 21.67
CA TYR A 190 1.48 -0.37 21.37
C TYR A 190 0.56 0.74 21.87
N CYS A 191 -0.72 0.68 21.51
CA CYS A 191 -1.73 1.65 21.97
C CYS A 191 -1.82 1.70 23.50
N LYS A 192 -1.76 0.54 24.18
CA LYS A 192 -1.73 0.45 25.65
C LYS A 192 -0.49 1.15 26.23
N ASN A 193 0.68 0.92 25.64
CA ASN A 193 1.94 1.53 26.07
C ASN A 193 1.96 3.05 25.87
N LYS A 194 1.21 3.55 24.88
CA LYS A 194 1.00 4.99 24.63
C LYS A 194 -0.13 5.60 25.49
N GLY A 195 -0.67 4.88 26.46
CA GLY A 195 -1.71 5.37 27.37
C GLY A 195 -3.10 5.52 26.74
N MET A 196 -3.31 4.91 25.56
CA MET A 196 -4.61 4.96 24.88
C MET A 196 -5.64 4.08 25.59
N ASN A 197 -6.92 4.48 25.53
CA ASN A 197 -8.01 3.62 26.00
C ASN A 197 -8.27 2.46 25.04
N VAL A 198 -7.58 1.35 25.27
CA VAL A 198 -7.64 0.13 24.45
C VAL A 198 -9.06 -0.42 24.36
N MET A 199 -9.89 -0.29 25.41
CA MET A 199 -11.28 -0.76 25.36
C MET A 199 -12.12 0.01 24.36
N ASN A 200 -11.91 1.32 24.22
CA ASN A 200 -12.56 2.11 23.17
C ASN A 200 -12.15 1.65 21.78
N ILE A 201 -10.88 1.31 21.57
CA ILE A 201 -10.38 0.78 20.29
C ILE A 201 -11.05 -0.56 19.99
N ILE A 202 -11.03 -1.50 20.95
CA ILE A 202 -11.65 -2.82 20.81
C ILE A 202 -13.16 -2.71 20.53
N ASN A 203 -13.88 -1.83 21.22
CA ASN A 203 -15.30 -1.63 20.98
C ASN A 203 -15.58 -1.10 19.57
N ARG A 204 -14.75 -0.18 19.05
CA ARG A 204 -14.84 0.25 17.65
C ARG A 204 -14.56 -0.90 16.68
N CYS A 205 -13.56 -1.73 16.94
CA CYS A 205 -13.26 -2.91 16.16
C CYS A 205 -14.44 -3.93 16.17
N LYS A 206 -15.14 -4.09 17.29
CA LYS A 206 -16.37 -4.90 17.37
C LYS A 206 -17.49 -4.37 16.49
N ASN A 207 -17.71 -3.06 16.51
CA ASN A 207 -18.73 -2.42 15.68
C ASN A 207 -18.43 -2.53 14.18
N MET A 208 -17.19 -2.81 13.81
CA MET A 208 -16.74 -3.03 12.43
C MET A 208 -16.55 -4.51 12.08
N ASP A 209 -16.94 -5.42 12.96
CA ASP A 209 -16.72 -6.87 12.80
C ASP A 209 -15.24 -7.27 12.59
N ILE A 210 -14.30 -6.49 13.15
CA ILE A 210 -12.85 -6.76 13.05
C ILE A 210 -12.38 -7.74 14.13
N VAL A 211 -13.09 -7.82 15.24
CA VAL A 211 -12.82 -8.75 16.35
C VAL A 211 -14.02 -9.61 16.67
N ASP A 212 -13.74 -10.82 17.15
CA ASP A 212 -14.77 -11.75 17.64
C ASP A 212 -15.29 -11.37 19.06
N SER A 213 -16.22 -12.17 19.58
CA SER A 213 -16.78 -11.98 20.93
C SER A 213 -15.75 -12.03 22.05
N ASN A 214 -14.61 -12.69 21.83
CA ASN A 214 -13.50 -12.80 22.78
C ASN A 214 -12.44 -11.71 22.59
N ASN A 215 -12.70 -10.69 21.74
CA ASN A 215 -11.78 -9.61 21.37
C ASN A 215 -10.56 -10.09 20.58
N ASN A 216 -10.59 -11.25 19.95
CA ASN A 216 -9.54 -11.69 19.04
C ASN A 216 -9.82 -11.14 17.65
N TYR A 217 -8.75 -10.78 16.95
CA TYR A 217 -8.84 -10.41 15.55
C TYR A 217 -9.44 -11.56 14.71
N ASN A 218 -10.49 -11.26 13.95
CA ASN A 218 -11.22 -12.26 13.17
C ASN A 218 -10.71 -12.44 11.74
N GLY A 219 -9.70 -11.66 11.36
CA GLY A 219 -9.09 -11.71 10.04
C GLY A 219 -9.70 -10.74 9.01
N PHE A 220 -10.72 -9.97 9.35
CA PHE A 220 -11.27 -8.98 8.43
C PHE A 220 -10.39 -7.73 8.34
N ALA A 221 -10.00 -7.37 7.12
CA ALA A 221 -9.18 -6.20 6.83
C ALA A 221 -9.73 -5.45 5.61
N PRO A 222 -9.57 -4.11 5.58
CA PRO A 222 -9.83 -3.34 4.37
C PRO A 222 -8.91 -3.79 3.23
N TYR A 223 -9.48 -4.00 2.05
CA TYR A 223 -8.70 -4.25 0.83
C TYR A 223 -8.02 -2.96 0.40
N ASN A 224 -6.71 -2.90 0.52
CA ASN A 224 -5.94 -1.66 0.45
C ASN A 224 -5.24 -1.39 -0.89
N ASN A 225 -5.44 -2.22 -1.92
CA ASN A 225 -4.91 -1.95 -3.26
C ASN A 225 -5.60 -0.73 -3.91
N PHE A 226 -6.75 -0.37 -3.40
CA PHE A 226 -7.44 0.89 -3.66
C PHE A 226 -7.93 1.47 -2.35
N HIS A 227 -7.51 2.68 -2.04
CA HIS A 227 -8.08 3.44 -0.94
C HIS A 227 -7.91 4.94 -1.13
N CYS A 228 -8.80 5.69 -0.50
CA CYS A 228 -8.70 7.14 -0.39
C CYS A 228 -8.50 7.51 1.08
N CYS A 229 -7.64 8.47 1.33
CA CYS A 229 -7.33 8.86 2.69
C CYS A 229 -7.05 10.36 2.80
N LYS A 230 -7.59 11.01 3.83
CA LYS A 230 -7.18 12.36 4.21
C LYS A 230 -5.79 12.34 4.81
N LEU A 231 -4.92 13.23 4.36
CA LEU A 231 -3.56 13.34 4.91
C LEU A 231 -3.55 13.80 6.36
N SER A 232 -4.57 14.51 6.82
CA SER A 232 -4.71 14.89 8.22
C SER A 232 -4.79 13.70 9.17
N LEU A 233 -5.28 12.53 8.71
CA LEU A 233 -5.31 11.30 9.50
C LEU A 233 -3.90 10.86 9.91
N TRP A 234 -2.93 11.02 9.02
CA TRP A 234 -1.54 10.60 9.22
C TRP A 234 -0.70 11.61 10.01
N LYS A 235 -1.20 12.84 10.17
CA LYS A 235 -0.54 13.90 10.97
C LYS A 235 -0.89 13.82 12.45
N HIS A 236 -1.65 12.82 12.86
CA HIS A 236 -1.98 12.62 14.27
C HIS A 236 -0.75 12.09 15.01
N THR A 237 -0.39 12.72 16.13
CA THR A 237 0.82 12.41 16.92
C THR A 237 0.96 10.94 17.32
N ILE A 238 -0.13 10.19 17.39
CA ILE A 238 -0.15 8.76 17.72
C ILE A 238 0.24 7.88 16.53
N ILE A 239 0.07 8.37 15.31
CA ILE A 239 0.42 7.65 14.07
C ILE A 239 1.83 8.03 13.63
N ASP A 240 2.33 9.20 14.05
CA ASP A 240 3.63 9.75 13.65
C ASP A 240 4.81 9.20 14.46
N ASP A 241 4.57 8.53 15.56
CA ASP A 241 5.58 7.83 16.37
C ASP A 241 5.86 6.41 15.85
#